data_77df0819cc7ca83a599d9c1bcdc97c5e
#
_entry.id   77df0819cc7ca83a599d9c1bcdc97c5e
#
_cell.length_a   1.000
_cell.length_b   1.000
_cell.length_c   1.000
_cell.angle_alpha   90.00
_cell.angle_beta   90.00
_cell.angle_gamma   90.00
#
_symmetry.space_group_name_H-M   'P 1'
#
loop_
_entity.id
_entity.type
_entity.pdbx_description
1 polymer ?
#
loop_
_entity_poly.entity_id
_entity_poly.type
_entity_poly.pdbx_seq_one_letter_code
_entity_poly.pdbx_strand_id
1 'polypeptide(L)'
;MPADHHPLRSVLETVGPESCPGQFNFHCHTLCSDGSLEPLALIRQASSRGLTQLAVTDHHSSASFQPMQDWLKQQRDLGETVPILWSGMEISAILRGCLVHVLALGFEPAHKSLAVYNQGDAAVGEALRAESVCQAIHDAGGLAILAHPGRYRVGFADLIDAAAELGFDGGEAWYDYDMQTRWSWSPVVCEAIDRRLKNLGLLRTCGTDSHGLDLEGR
;
A
#
# COMPACT_ATOMS: atom_id res chain seq x y z
N MET A 1 0.79 5.01 18.32
CA MET A 1 0.01 3.94 19.01
C MET A 1 0.74 2.63 18.75
N PRO A 2 0.71 1.61 19.63
CA PRO A 2 1.26 0.31 19.30
C PRO A 2 0.57 -0.23 18.04
N ALA A 3 1.32 -0.87 17.14
CA ALA A 3 0.81 -1.40 15.87
C ALA A 3 -0.43 -2.30 16.03
N ASP A 4 -0.57 -3.00 17.17
CA ASP A 4 -1.69 -3.89 17.48
C ASP A 4 -3.06 -3.19 17.59
N HIS A 5 -3.10 -1.88 17.81
CA HIS A 5 -4.35 -1.09 17.96
C HIS A 5 -4.59 -0.13 16.78
N HIS A 6 -3.86 -0.29 15.68
CA HIS A 6 -4.02 0.59 14.52
C HIS A 6 -5.40 0.40 13.86
N PRO A 7 -6.21 1.47 13.66
CA PRO A 7 -7.60 1.34 13.17
C PRO A 7 -7.70 0.70 11.77
N LEU A 8 -6.68 0.84 10.92
CA LEU A 8 -6.65 0.19 9.61
C LEU A 8 -6.60 -1.34 9.72
N ARG A 9 -6.09 -1.93 10.83
CA ARG A 9 -6.02 -3.40 10.99
C ARG A 9 -7.38 -4.06 10.83
N SER A 10 -8.41 -3.52 11.48
CA SER A 10 -9.77 -4.06 11.40
C SER A 10 -10.33 -4.03 9.96
N VAL A 11 -9.93 -3.05 9.15
CA VAL A 11 -10.28 -3.00 7.73
C VAL A 11 -9.51 -4.08 6.95
N LEU A 12 -8.19 -4.19 7.18
CA LEU A 12 -7.34 -5.17 6.48
C LEU A 12 -7.72 -6.63 6.80
N GLU A 13 -8.25 -6.91 7.98
CA GLU A 13 -8.79 -8.23 8.35
C GLU A 13 -9.98 -8.65 7.47
N THR A 14 -10.71 -7.70 6.89
CA THR A 14 -11.86 -7.96 6.00
C THR A 14 -11.48 -8.12 4.53
N VAL A 15 -10.22 -7.85 4.17
CA VAL A 15 -9.77 -7.90 2.76
C VAL A 15 -9.86 -9.32 2.20
N GLY A 16 -10.51 -9.43 1.04
CA GLY A 16 -10.67 -10.65 0.26
C GLY A 16 -10.52 -10.40 -1.25
N PRO A 17 -10.71 -11.43 -2.07
CA PRO A 17 -10.48 -11.35 -3.52
C PRO A 17 -11.34 -10.29 -4.23
N GLU A 18 -12.55 -10.04 -3.72
CA GLU A 18 -13.50 -9.09 -4.32
C GLU A 18 -13.39 -7.66 -3.75
N SER A 19 -12.44 -7.43 -2.83
CA SER A 19 -12.31 -6.12 -2.19
C SER A 19 -11.78 -5.05 -3.15
N CYS A 20 -10.77 -5.40 -3.95
CA CYS A 20 -10.20 -4.52 -4.97
C CYS A 20 -10.77 -4.87 -6.36
N PRO A 21 -11.01 -3.91 -7.22
CA PRO A 21 -10.86 -2.46 -7.05
C PRO A 21 -12.16 -1.77 -6.61
N GLY A 22 -13.23 -2.52 -6.34
CA GLY A 22 -14.58 -1.97 -6.17
C GLY A 22 -14.86 -1.34 -4.80
N GLN A 23 -14.22 -1.83 -3.73
CA GLN A 23 -14.43 -1.34 -2.37
C GLN A 23 -13.18 -0.72 -1.78
N PHE A 24 -12.02 -1.37 -1.94
CA PHE A 24 -10.74 -0.99 -1.37
C PHE A 24 -9.68 -0.89 -2.45
N ASN A 25 -8.74 0.04 -2.26
CA ASN A 25 -7.50 0.08 -3.03
C ASN A 25 -6.39 0.66 -2.14
N PHE A 26 -5.40 -0.16 -1.77
CA PHE A 26 -4.31 0.24 -0.89
C PHE A 26 -2.97 0.33 -1.62
N HIS A 27 -2.99 0.31 -2.97
CA HIS A 27 -1.80 0.41 -3.80
C HIS A 27 -2.15 1.05 -5.16
N CYS A 28 -1.81 2.32 -5.32
CA CYS A 28 -1.94 3.05 -6.58
C CYS A 28 -1.04 4.30 -6.55
N HIS A 29 -0.73 4.83 -7.74
CA HIS A 29 0.25 5.89 -7.93
C HIS A 29 -0.32 7.13 -8.60
N THR A 30 0.32 8.28 -8.33
CA THR A 30 0.00 9.58 -8.91
C THR A 30 1.22 10.21 -9.56
N LEU A 31 1.06 11.41 -10.13
CA LEU A 31 2.16 12.26 -10.61
C LEU A 31 3.14 12.70 -9.50
N CYS A 32 2.87 12.38 -8.22
CA CYS A 32 3.83 12.61 -7.14
C CYS A 32 4.95 11.55 -7.12
N SER A 33 4.84 10.51 -7.97
CA SER A 33 5.90 9.56 -8.29
C SER A 33 5.92 9.25 -9.79
N ASP A 34 5.53 8.07 -10.19
CA ASP A 34 5.58 7.56 -11.58
C ASP A 34 4.21 7.22 -12.16
N GLY A 35 3.13 7.53 -11.46
CA GLY A 35 1.77 7.46 -11.98
C GLY A 35 1.42 8.60 -12.93
N SER A 36 0.29 8.47 -13.64
CA SER A 36 -0.16 9.45 -14.65
C SER A 36 -1.32 10.33 -14.19
N LEU A 37 -1.98 9.99 -13.08
CA LEU A 37 -3.08 10.78 -12.53
C LEU A 37 -2.59 11.87 -11.57
N GLU A 38 -3.13 13.07 -11.74
CA GLU A 38 -3.06 14.09 -10.69
C GLU A 38 -3.76 13.58 -9.41
N PRO A 39 -3.24 13.89 -8.20
CA PRO A 39 -3.86 13.42 -6.94
C PRO A 39 -5.36 13.72 -6.86
N LEU A 40 -5.78 14.93 -7.25
CA LEU A 40 -7.20 15.30 -7.22
C LEU A 40 -8.04 14.57 -8.27
N ALA A 41 -7.46 14.18 -9.41
CA ALA A 41 -8.15 13.36 -10.40
C ALA A 41 -8.34 11.93 -9.87
N LEU A 42 -7.32 11.37 -9.22
CA LEU A 42 -7.37 10.03 -8.63
C LEU A 42 -8.45 9.94 -7.54
N ILE A 43 -8.45 10.86 -6.57
CA ILE A 43 -9.43 10.81 -5.46
C ILE A 43 -10.86 11.02 -5.94
N ARG A 44 -11.08 11.82 -6.99
CA ARG A 44 -12.39 11.97 -7.62
C ARG A 44 -12.85 10.69 -8.31
N GLN A 45 -11.95 9.98 -9.01
CA GLN A 45 -12.26 8.67 -9.58
C GLN A 45 -12.62 7.67 -8.48
N ALA A 46 -11.82 7.56 -7.41
CA ALA A 46 -12.08 6.69 -6.29
C ALA A 46 -13.46 6.97 -5.66
N SER A 47 -13.78 8.24 -5.42
CA SER A 47 -15.08 8.66 -4.87
C SER A 47 -16.24 8.32 -5.83
N SER A 48 -16.11 8.64 -7.12
CA SER A 48 -17.16 8.36 -8.11
C SER A 48 -17.43 6.87 -8.34
N ARG A 49 -16.45 6.02 -8.07
CA ARG A 49 -16.56 4.55 -8.13
C ARG A 49 -17.09 3.94 -6.85
N GLY A 50 -17.28 4.74 -5.80
CA GLY A 50 -17.80 4.28 -4.51
C GLY A 50 -16.80 3.52 -3.67
N LEU A 51 -15.48 3.72 -3.87
CA LEU A 51 -14.49 3.17 -2.95
C LEU A 51 -14.77 3.64 -1.52
N THR A 52 -14.63 2.73 -0.56
CA THR A 52 -14.81 3.04 0.86
C THR A 52 -13.49 3.26 1.58
N GLN A 53 -12.41 2.62 1.12
CA GLN A 53 -11.08 2.70 1.69
C GLN A 53 -10.04 2.89 0.57
N LEU A 54 -9.11 3.81 0.76
CA LEU A 54 -8.07 4.13 -0.21
C LEU A 54 -6.76 4.45 0.51
N ALA A 55 -5.64 3.98 -0.02
CA ALA A 55 -4.32 4.56 0.20
C ALA A 55 -3.64 4.78 -1.14
N VAL A 56 -3.07 5.97 -1.34
CA VAL A 56 -2.19 6.25 -2.47
C VAL A 56 -0.75 6.07 -1.99
N THR A 57 0.01 5.28 -2.72
CA THR A 57 1.30 4.76 -2.30
C THR A 57 2.40 5.18 -3.27
N ASP A 58 2.45 6.45 -3.60
CA ASP A 58 3.50 7.02 -4.45
C ASP A 58 4.88 6.58 -3.97
N HIS A 59 5.79 6.26 -4.92
CA HIS A 59 7.16 5.87 -4.60
C HIS A 59 7.87 6.99 -3.85
N HIS A 60 8.35 6.69 -2.63
CA HIS A 60 9.14 7.60 -1.80
C HIS A 60 8.54 9.00 -1.64
N SER A 61 7.19 9.10 -1.69
CA SER A 61 6.47 10.37 -1.59
C SER A 61 5.12 10.20 -0.90
N SER A 62 4.81 11.10 0.02
CA SER A 62 3.47 11.27 0.59
C SER A 62 2.81 12.58 0.17
N ALA A 63 3.34 13.24 -0.87
CA ALA A 63 2.90 14.58 -1.28
C ALA A 63 1.44 14.62 -1.77
N SER A 64 0.93 13.51 -2.32
CA SER A 64 -0.45 13.37 -2.77
C SER A 64 -1.47 13.39 -1.62
N PHE A 65 -1.07 13.02 -0.39
CA PHE A 65 -1.99 12.80 0.72
C PHE A 65 -2.75 14.06 1.15
N GLN A 66 -2.05 15.15 1.45
CA GLN A 66 -2.69 16.36 2.01
C GLN A 66 -3.69 17.03 1.05
N PRO A 67 -3.38 17.24 -0.25
CA PRO A 67 -4.36 17.78 -1.20
C PRO A 67 -5.64 16.94 -1.32
N MET A 68 -5.50 15.62 -1.29
CA MET A 68 -6.65 14.70 -1.33
C MET A 68 -7.47 14.75 -0.05
N GLN A 69 -6.83 14.81 1.13
CA GLN A 69 -7.53 14.96 2.41
C GLN A 69 -8.33 16.27 2.47
N ASP A 70 -7.76 17.37 2.00
CA ASP A 70 -8.43 18.67 1.98
C ASP A 70 -9.67 18.63 1.08
N TRP A 71 -9.57 18.00 -0.09
CA TRP A 71 -10.70 17.80 -0.99
C TRP A 71 -11.78 16.91 -0.35
N LEU A 72 -11.41 15.79 0.25
CA LEU A 72 -12.35 14.89 0.94
C LEU A 72 -13.09 15.58 2.09
N LYS A 73 -12.39 16.43 2.83
CA LYS A 73 -13.01 17.25 3.89
C LYS A 73 -14.08 18.16 3.31
N GLN A 74 -13.77 18.88 2.23
CA GLN A 74 -14.75 19.74 1.55
C GLN A 74 -15.97 18.96 1.07
N GLN A 75 -15.80 17.77 0.51
CA GLN A 75 -16.94 16.94 0.07
C GLN A 75 -17.80 16.48 1.24
N ARG A 76 -17.18 16.06 2.37
CA ARG A 76 -17.95 15.71 3.60
C ARG A 76 -18.72 16.88 4.15
N ASP A 77 -18.15 18.09 4.14
CA ASP A 77 -18.83 19.32 4.60
C ASP A 77 -20.04 19.66 3.71
N LEU A 78 -20.06 19.19 2.45
CA LEU A 78 -21.19 19.28 1.52
C LEU A 78 -22.19 18.12 1.67
N GLY A 79 -21.94 17.17 2.57
CA GLY A 79 -22.83 16.02 2.80
C GLY A 79 -22.60 14.83 1.88
N GLU A 80 -21.51 14.84 1.08
CA GLU A 80 -21.19 13.74 0.17
C GLU A 80 -20.56 12.55 0.90
N THR A 81 -20.89 11.34 0.41
CA THR A 81 -20.22 10.10 0.85
C THR A 81 -18.92 9.95 0.06
N VAL A 82 -17.81 9.88 0.78
CA VAL A 82 -16.48 9.79 0.18
C VAL A 82 -15.63 8.73 0.92
N PRO A 83 -14.58 8.18 0.27
CA PRO A 83 -13.73 7.19 0.90
C PRO A 83 -12.99 7.73 2.14
N ILE A 84 -12.59 6.81 3.00
CA ILE A 84 -11.56 7.06 4.00
C ILE A 84 -10.21 6.94 3.29
N LEU A 85 -9.43 8.02 3.32
CA LEU A 85 -8.07 8.05 2.78
C LEU A 85 -7.08 7.84 3.92
N TRP A 86 -6.28 6.79 3.79
CA TRP A 86 -5.14 6.49 4.65
C TRP A 86 -3.86 7.08 4.04
N SER A 87 -2.94 7.52 4.87
CA SER A 87 -1.60 7.85 4.39
C SER A 87 -0.95 6.60 3.81
N GLY A 88 -0.27 6.75 2.68
CA GLY A 88 0.39 5.68 1.95
C GLY A 88 1.71 6.14 1.36
N MET A 89 2.65 5.21 1.23
CA MET A 89 3.91 5.39 0.51
C MET A 89 4.48 4.02 0.16
N GLU A 90 4.99 3.85 -1.05
CA GLU A 90 5.73 2.65 -1.44
C GLU A 90 7.23 2.90 -1.32
N ILE A 91 7.89 2.11 -0.48
CA ILE A 91 9.30 2.29 -0.11
C ILE A 91 10.12 1.11 -0.63
N SER A 92 11.18 1.39 -1.38
CA SER A 92 12.16 0.38 -1.77
C SER A 92 12.96 -0.12 -0.57
N ALA A 93 13.17 -1.44 -0.50
CA ALA A 93 13.92 -2.06 0.59
C ALA A 93 14.68 -3.31 0.12
N ILE A 94 15.76 -3.68 0.80
CA ILE A 94 16.46 -4.95 0.59
C ILE A 94 15.98 -5.97 1.63
N LEU A 95 15.35 -7.04 1.14
CA LEU A 95 14.94 -8.20 1.93
C LEU A 95 15.55 -9.47 1.33
N ARG A 96 16.30 -10.25 2.10
CA ARG A 96 17.02 -11.45 1.62
C ARG A 96 17.87 -11.21 0.35
N GLY A 97 18.51 -10.05 0.24
CA GLY A 97 19.30 -9.68 -0.92
C GLY A 97 18.49 -9.43 -2.20
N CYS A 98 17.17 -9.31 -2.08
CA CYS A 98 16.25 -8.92 -3.13
C CYS A 98 15.78 -7.49 -2.89
N LEU A 99 15.78 -6.65 -3.93
CA LEU A 99 15.11 -5.37 -3.89
C LEU A 99 13.60 -5.64 -3.95
N VAL A 100 12.89 -5.24 -2.91
CA VAL A 100 11.45 -5.37 -2.75
C VAL A 100 10.84 -3.99 -2.48
N HIS A 101 9.52 -3.91 -2.54
CA HIS A 101 8.79 -2.74 -2.10
C HIS A 101 8.00 -3.04 -0.82
N VAL A 102 7.85 -2.03 0.01
CA VAL A 102 7.10 -2.04 1.26
C VAL A 102 6.07 -0.93 1.21
N LEU A 103 4.80 -1.27 1.33
CA LEU A 103 3.75 -0.27 1.51
C LEU A 103 3.75 0.14 2.99
N ALA A 104 4.04 1.41 3.24
CA ALA A 104 3.75 2.06 4.50
C ALA A 104 2.31 2.53 4.47
N LEU A 105 1.45 2.08 5.38
CA LEU A 105 0.04 2.42 5.40
C LEU A 105 -0.38 3.00 6.75
N GLY A 106 -1.16 4.08 6.74
CA GLY A 106 -1.78 4.65 7.93
C GLY A 106 -0.82 5.33 8.90
N PHE A 107 0.37 5.73 8.46
CA PHE A 107 1.39 6.40 9.27
C PHE A 107 1.11 7.90 9.44
N GLU A 108 1.78 8.53 10.41
CA GLU A 108 1.82 9.99 10.56
C GLU A 108 2.73 10.62 9.49
N PRO A 109 2.21 11.35 8.48
CA PRO A 109 2.99 11.80 7.32
C PRO A 109 4.17 12.72 7.65
N ALA A 110 4.06 13.50 8.73
CA ALA A 110 5.10 14.42 9.16
C ALA A 110 6.12 13.79 10.14
N HIS A 111 6.02 12.47 10.41
CA HIS A 111 6.90 11.84 11.38
C HIS A 111 8.34 11.75 10.89
N LYS A 112 9.28 12.16 11.74
CA LYS A 112 10.72 12.27 11.43
C LYS A 112 11.37 10.95 10.97
N SER A 113 10.87 9.81 11.42
CA SER A 113 11.42 8.49 11.04
C SER A 113 11.29 8.21 9.56
N LEU A 114 10.27 8.80 8.89
CA LEU A 114 10.04 8.63 7.47
C LEU A 114 10.71 9.70 6.60
N ALA A 115 11.37 10.69 7.19
CA ALA A 115 11.95 11.79 6.42
C ALA A 115 12.97 11.33 5.36
N VAL A 116 13.76 10.28 5.66
CA VAL A 116 14.74 9.73 4.70
C VAL A 116 14.08 8.96 3.55
N TYR A 117 12.87 8.47 3.74
CA TYR A 117 12.10 7.70 2.75
C TYR A 117 11.15 8.57 1.91
N ASN A 118 10.92 9.82 2.31
CA ASN A 118 9.99 10.76 1.68
C ASN A 118 10.75 11.87 0.93
N GLN A 119 11.67 11.47 0.03
CA GLN A 119 12.56 12.38 -0.71
C GLN A 119 12.41 12.26 -2.23
N GLY A 120 11.50 11.41 -2.72
CA GLY A 120 11.33 11.10 -4.14
C GLY A 120 12.26 10.01 -4.66
N ASP A 121 13.29 9.63 -3.92
CA ASP A 121 14.26 8.62 -4.30
C ASP A 121 14.41 7.53 -3.23
N ALA A 122 14.87 6.34 -3.65
CA ALA A 122 15.16 5.25 -2.72
C ALA A 122 16.30 5.62 -1.76
N ALA A 123 16.12 5.32 -0.48
CA ALA A 123 17.18 5.45 0.51
C ALA A 123 18.37 4.51 0.18
N VAL A 124 19.53 4.80 0.74
CA VAL A 124 20.76 4.04 0.50
C VAL A 124 21.37 3.52 1.81
N GLY A 125 22.24 2.53 1.70
CA GLY A 125 22.97 1.96 2.82
C GLY A 125 22.04 1.26 3.82
N GLU A 126 22.22 1.51 5.12
CA GLU A 126 21.43 0.88 6.19
C GLU A 126 19.94 1.24 6.12
N ALA A 127 19.59 2.44 5.67
CA ALA A 127 18.20 2.86 5.50
C ALA A 127 17.46 2.06 4.42
N LEU A 128 18.17 1.46 3.45
CA LEU A 128 17.57 0.60 2.42
C LEU A 128 17.23 -0.82 2.93
N ARG A 129 17.66 -1.21 4.14
CA ARG A 129 17.34 -2.54 4.69
C ARG A 129 15.86 -2.62 5.08
N ALA A 130 15.22 -3.75 4.78
CA ALA A 130 13.81 -3.96 5.10
C ALA A 130 13.51 -3.81 6.60
N GLU A 131 14.44 -4.21 7.47
CA GLU A 131 14.36 -4.01 8.92
C GLU A 131 14.29 -2.53 9.31
N SER A 132 15.15 -1.69 8.69
CA SER A 132 15.16 -0.23 8.94
C SER A 132 13.88 0.44 8.43
N VAL A 133 13.39 0.02 7.27
CA VAL A 133 12.14 0.50 6.69
C VAL A 133 10.94 0.14 7.59
N CYS A 134 10.84 -1.13 8.01
CA CYS A 134 9.79 -1.62 8.89
C CYS A 134 9.78 -0.83 10.22
N GLN A 135 10.93 -0.68 10.86
CA GLN A 135 11.05 0.08 12.10
C GLN A 135 10.62 1.54 11.94
N ALA A 136 11.04 2.20 10.84
CA ALA A 136 10.68 3.60 10.59
C ALA A 136 9.17 3.79 10.38
N ILE A 137 8.52 2.83 9.70
CA ILE A 137 7.06 2.82 9.53
C ILE A 137 6.35 2.67 10.87
N HIS A 138 6.80 1.72 11.71
CA HIS A 138 6.24 1.49 13.05
C HIS A 138 6.45 2.71 13.96
N ASP A 139 7.63 3.32 13.93
CA ASP A 139 7.90 4.55 14.69
C ASP A 139 6.95 5.70 14.30
N ALA A 140 6.54 5.75 13.03
CA ALA A 140 5.54 6.68 12.53
C ALA A 140 4.09 6.24 12.80
N GLY A 141 3.88 5.14 13.51
CA GLY A 141 2.58 4.59 13.87
C GLY A 141 1.85 3.88 12.72
N GLY A 142 2.52 3.61 11.61
CA GLY A 142 1.96 2.93 10.43
C GLY A 142 2.10 1.40 10.46
N LEU A 143 1.58 0.77 9.42
CA LEU A 143 1.68 -0.67 9.15
C LEU A 143 2.63 -0.92 7.97
N ALA A 144 3.55 -1.87 8.13
CA ALA A 144 4.50 -2.30 7.11
C ALA A 144 3.96 -3.52 6.35
N ILE A 145 3.72 -3.38 5.06
CA ILE A 145 3.11 -4.39 4.19
C ILE A 145 4.06 -4.75 3.05
N LEU A 146 4.38 -6.01 2.87
CA LEU A 146 5.18 -6.47 1.73
C LEU A 146 4.35 -6.36 0.44
N ALA A 147 4.77 -5.48 -0.49
CA ALA A 147 4.09 -5.24 -1.76
C ALA A 147 4.28 -6.42 -2.73
N HIS A 148 3.25 -6.77 -3.48
CA HIS A 148 3.25 -7.76 -4.59
C HIS A 148 4.33 -8.86 -4.49
N PRO A 149 4.35 -9.69 -3.44
CA PRO A 149 5.45 -10.62 -3.14
C PRO A 149 5.74 -11.64 -4.27
N GLY A 150 4.79 -11.92 -5.14
CA GLY A 150 4.95 -12.81 -6.28
C GLY A 150 5.70 -12.22 -7.48
N ARG A 151 6.04 -10.92 -7.48
CA ARG A 151 6.77 -10.26 -8.59
C ARG A 151 8.28 -10.45 -8.54
N TYR A 152 8.82 -10.90 -7.43
CA TYR A 152 10.26 -10.91 -7.22
C TYR A 152 10.92 -12.22 -7.65
N ARG A 153 12.25 -12.17 -7.89
CA ARG A 153 13.05 -13.35 -8.22
C ARG A 153 13.20 -14.36 -7.07
N VAL A 154 13.06 -13.90 -5.84
CA VAL A 154 12.99 -14.76 -4.63
C VAL A 154 11.55 -15.21 -4.47
N GLY A 155 11.34 -16.47 -4.15
CA GLY A 155 9.99 -17.02 -3.97
C GLY A 155 9.18 -16.25 -2.93
N PHE A 156 7.90 -16.03 -3.20
CA PHE A 156 7.03 -15.25 -2.30
C PHE A 156 6.96 -15.84 -0.90
N ALA A 157 7.03 -17.17 -0.76
CA ALA A 157 7.00 -17.81 0.55
C ALA A 157 8.21 -17.42 1.41
N ASP A 158 9.42 -17.44 0.82
CA ASP A 158 10.65 -17.05 1.51
C ASP A 158 10.67 -15.55 1.89
N LEU A 159 10.09 -14.71 1.01
CA LEU A 159 9.99 -13.27 1.28
C LEU A 159 8.97 -12.96 2.39
N ILE A 160 7.81 -13.64 2.37
CA ILE A 160 6.78 -13.47 3.40
C ILE A 160 7.30 -13.95 4.76
N ASP A 161 8.00 -15.09 4.79
CA ASP A 161 8.60 -15.61 6.03
C ASP A 161 9.62 -14.63 6.59
N ALA A 162 10.51 -14.12 5.76
CA ALA A 162 11.50 -13.14 6.17
C ALA A 162 10.86 -11.81 6.62
N ALA A 163 9.79 -11.36 5.98
CA ALA A 163 9.04 -10.19 6.39
C ALA A 163 8.38 -10.41 7.77
N ALA A 164 7.80 -11.59 8.00
CA ALA A 164 7.23 -11.96 9.30
C ALA A 164 8.29 -11.96 10.41
N GLU A 165 9.48 -12.51 10.14
CA GLU A 165 10.62 -12.52 11.08
C GLU A 165 11.08 -11.10 11.47
N LEU A 166 10.96 -10.13 10.55
CA LEU A 166 11.27 -8.72 10.76
C LEU A 166 10.13 -7.92 11.41
N GLY A 167 8.97 -8.54 11.65
CA GLY A 167 7.82 -7.89 12.26
C GLY A 167 6.93 -7.10 11.30
N PHE A 168 6.96 -7.40 10.00
CA PHE A 168 5.99 -6.83 9.08
C PHE A 168 4.55 -7.18 9.50
N ASP A 169 3.62 -6.26 9.29
CA ASP A 169 2.22 -6.45 9.66
C ASP A 169 1.44 -7.30 8.67
N GLY A 170 1.87 -7.36 7.42
CA GLY A 170 1.15 -8.07 6.38
C GLY A 170 1.84 -8.12 5.02
N GLY A 171 1.06 -8.55 4.01
CA GLY A 171 1.48 -8.58 2.62
C GLY A 171 0.32 -8.32 1.66
N GLU A 172 0.64 -7.93 0.44
CA GLU A 172 -0.33 -7.74 -0.63
C GLU A 172 -0.73 -9.10 -1.20
N ALA A 173 -1.93 -9.56 -0.80
CA ALA A 173 -2.44 -10.87 -1.17
C ALA A 173 -3.13 -10.86 -2.54
N TRP A 174 -3.86 -9.78 -2.84
CA TRP A 174 -4.70 -9.70 -4.02
C TRP A 174 -4.15 -8.66 -4.99
N TYR A 175 -3.55 -9.16 -6.08
CA TYR A 175 -2.78 -8.38 -7.05
C TYR A 175 -2.90 -9.00 -8.44
N ASP A 176 -2.75 -8.19 -9.50
CA ASP A 176 -2.73 -8.66 -10.89
C ASP A 176 -1.31 -9.04 -11.32
N TYR A 177 -0.92 -10.30 -11.11
CA TYR A 177 0.37 -10.84 -11.57
C TYR A 177 0.40 -11.13 -13.07
N ASP A 178 -0.77 -11.24 -13.72
CA ASP A 178 -0.90 -11.55 -15.13
C ASP A 178 -0.83 -10.30 -16.02
N MET A 179 -0.75 -9.11 -15.41
CA MET A 179 -0.61 -7.82 -16.09
C MET A 179 -1.72 -7.56 -17.11
N GLN A 180 -2.97 -7.81 -16.71
CA GLN A 180 -4.13 -7.62 -17.57
C GLN A 180 -4.32 -6.12 -17.91
N THR A 181 -4.92 -5.84 -19.06
CA THR A 181 -5.27 -4.46 -19.45
C THR A 181 -6.30 -3.81 -18.52
N ARG A 182 -7.15 -4.61 -17.93
CA ARG A 182 -8.05 -4.26 -16.84
C ARG A 182 -7.72 -5.13 -15.64
N TRP A 183 -7.60 -4.53 -14.49
CA TRP A 183 -7.20 -5.20 -13.27
C TRP A 183 -8.10 -6.42 -12.96
N SER A 184 -7.44 -7.52 -12.68
CA SER A 184 -8.07 -8.77 -12.22
C SER A 184 -7.03 -9.56 -11.42
N TRP A 185 -7.35 -9.94 -10.19
CA TRP A 185 -6.41 -10.69 -9.38
C TRP A 185 -6.09 -12.08 -9.98
N SER A 186 -4.84 -12.53 -9.83
CA SER A 186 -4.35 -13.79 -10.40
C SER A 186 -4.61 -14.94 -9.44
N PRO A 187 -5.60 -15.83 -9.70
CA PRO A 187 -6.13 -16.74 -8.67
C PRO A 187 -5.09 -17.63 -8.01
N VAL A 188 -4.27 -18.33 -8.80
CA VAL A 188 -3.33 -19.34 -8.28
C VAL A 188 -2.28 -18.70 -7.35
N VAL A 189 -1.73 -17.58 -7.76
CA VAL A 189 -0.67 -16.90 -7.00
C VAL A 189 -1.26 -16.22 -5.77
N CYS A 190 -2.35 -15.47 -5.94
CA CYS A 190 -2.99 -14.74 -4.86
C CYS A 190 -3.50 -15.65 -3.73
N GLU A 191 -4.16 -16.78 -4.08
CA GLU A 191 -4.62 -17.75 -3.08
C GLU A 191 -3.46 -18.40 -2.31
N ALA A 192 -2.33 -18.64 -2.98
CA ALA A 192 -1.15 -19.20 -2.32
C ALA A 192 -0.52 -18.18 -1.35
N ILE A 193 -0.44 -16.90 -1.73
CA ILE A 193 0.03 -15.80 -0.90
C ILE A 193 -0.91 -15.58 0.29
N ASP A 194 -2.23 -15.48 0.05
CA ASP A 194 -3.25 -15.32 1.11
C ASP A 194 -3.15 -16.42 2.15
N ARG A 195 -3.03 -17.68 1.70
CA ARG A 195 -2.87 -18.83 2.59
C ARG A 195 -1.59 -18.73 3.42
N ARG A 196 -0.48 -18.28 2.80
CA ARG A 196 0.79 -18.12 3.54
C ARG A 196 0.69 -17.04 4.61
N LEU A 197 0.13 -15.88 4.26
CA LEU A 197 -0.10 -14.77 5.19
C LEU A 197 -1.00 -15.20 6.36
N LYS A 198 -2.11 -15.88 6.09
CA LYS A 198 -3.02 -16.41 7.11
C LYS A 198 -2.33 -17.36 8.08
N ASN A 199 -1.50 -18.27 7.56
CA ASN A 199 -0.78 -19.26 8.39
C ASN A 199 0.22 -18.60 9.35
N LEU A 200 0.69 -17.40 9.03
CA LEU A 200 1.60 -16.61 9.86
C LEU A 200 0.88 -15.54 10.72
N GLY A 201 -0.45 -15.47 10.65
CA GLY A 201 -1.24 -14.45 11.35
C GLY A 201 -1.04 -13.03 10.82
N LEU A 202 -0.57 -12.89 9.58
CA LEU A 202 -0.32 -11.61 8.94
C LEU A 202 -1.57 -11.04 8.26
N LEU A 203 -1.66 -9.71 8.19
CA LEU A 203 -2.71 -8.99 7.48
C LEU A 203 -2.60 -9.17 5.96
N ARG A 204 -3.71 -8.99 5.26
CA ARG A 204 -3.79 -9.04 3.80
C ARG A 204 -4.21 -7.68 3.27
N THR A 205 -3.57 -7.24 2.18
CA THR A 205 -4.00 -6.06 1.44
C THR A 205 -4.33 -6.42 -0.01
N CYS A 206 -4.87 -5.44 -0.71
CA CYS A 206 -5.15 -5.49 -2.12
C CYS A 206 -4.92 -4.11 -2.74
N GLY A 207 -4.50 -4.09 -3.99
CA GLY A 207 -4.30 -2.85 -4.71
C GLY A 207 -4.21 -3.07 -6.20
N THR A 208 -4.44 -2.01 -6.96
CA THR A 208 -4.37 -2.08 -8.43
C THR A 208 -2.96 -1.86 -8.95
N ASP A 209 -2.11 -1.21 -8.17
CA ASP A 209 -0.78 -0.75 -8.62
C ASP A 209 -0.89 0.03 -9.95
N SER A 210 -1.96 0.82 -10.05
CA SER A 210 -2.26 1.57 -11.27
C SER A 210 -1.32 2.76 -11.43
N HIS A 211 -0.74 2.88 -12.62
CA HIS A 211 0.13 3.98 -13.04
C HIS A 211 -0.48 4.79 -14.19
N GLY A 212 -1.56 4.29 -14.79
CA GLY A 212 -2.24 4.92 -15.92
C GLY A 212 -3.22 6.03 -15.52
N LEU A 213 -4.09 6.40 -16.45
CA LEU A 213 -5.13 7.42 -16.26
C LEU A 213 -6.43 6.87 -15.65
N ASP A 214 -6.44 5.60 -15.26
CA ASP A 214 -7.59 4.90 -14.70
C ASP A 214 -7.16 4.04 -13.51
N LEU A 215 -7.93 4.07 -12.41
CA LEU A 215 -7.64 3.29 -11.20
C LEU A 215 -7.74 1.76 -11.39
N GLU A 216 -8.40 1.29 -12.46
CA GLU A 216 -8.50 -0.13 -12.81
C GLU A 216 -7.62 -0.49 -14.02
N GLY A 217 -6.94 0.49 -14.61
CA GLY A 217 -6.04 0.34 -15.74
C GLY A 217 -4.57 0.49 -15.34
N ARG A 218 -3.71 -0.05 -16.18
CA ARG A 218 -2.25 0.14 -16.08
C ARG A 218 -1.75 1.16 -17.08
#